data_6be1eb303adfe3f71843cfb529c55187
#
_entry.id   6be1eb303adfe3f71843cfb529c55187
#
_cell.length_a   1.000
_cell.length_b   1.000
_cell.length_c   1.000
_cell.angle_alpha   90.00
_cell.angle_beta   90.00
_cell.angle_gamma   90.00
#
_symmetry.space_group_name_H-M   'P 1'
#
loop_
_entity.id
_entity.type
_entity.pdbx_description
1 polymer ?
#
loop_
_entity_poly.entity_id
_entity_poly.type
_entity_poly.pdbx_seq_one_letter_code
_entity_poly.pdbx_strand_id
1 'polypeptide(L)'
;MSDKIIQFDDAMFESKLDALVRVKVEQTINAMLDAEADEITGAARYERKEGRKAYRAGHYERTLTAKAGRLELRVPKLKGAVFESAVIERYRRRESSVEE
;
A
#
# COMPACT_ATOMS: atom_id res chain seq x y z
N MET A 1 -6.61 44.18 1.35
CA MET A 1 -6.54 43.83 1.44
C MET A 1 -6.29 43.06 1.72
N SER A 2 -6.06 42.79 1.62
CA SER A 2 -5.77 42.03 1.82
C SER A 2 -5.92 41.34 2.58
N ASP A 3 -6.27 41.40 2.93
CA ASP A 3 -6.48 40.85 3.76
C ASP A 3 -6.96 39.70 3.66
N LYS A 4 -7.15 39.42 3.00
CA LYS A 4 -7.45 38.36 2.78
C LYS A 4 -6.49 37.57 2.82
N ILE A 5 -5.79 37.84 3.22
CA ILE A 5 -4.74 37.12 3.27
C ILE A 5 -4.86 35.99 4.07
N ILE A 6 -4.46 34.89 3.54
CA ILE A 6 -4.52 33.72 4.21
C ILE A 6 -3.52 33.70 5.25
N GLN A 7 -3.91 33.45 6.43
CA GLN A 7 -3.02 33.29 7.44
C GLN A 7 -2.63 31.90 7.51
N PHE A 8 -1.42 31.53 7.18
CA PHE A 8 -0.98 30.18 7.23
C PHE A 8 -0.58 29.82 8.63
N ASP A 9 -1.16 28.76 9.13
CA ASP A 9 -0.73 28.16 10.37
C ASP A 9 0.21 27.05 9.95
N ASP A 10 1.48 27.18 10.21
CA ASP A 10 2.48 26.24 9.77
C ASP A 10 2.22 24.85 10.32
N ALA A 11 1.79 24.75 11.55
CA ALA A 11 1.51 23.46 12.13
C ALA A 11 0.34 22.80 11.43
N MET A 12 -0.69 23.55 11.11
CA MET A 12 -1.82 23.00 10.43
C MET A 12 -1.45 22.58 9.02
N PHE A 13 -0.64 23.38 8.34
CA PHE A 13 -0.19 23.07 7.02
C PHE A 13 0.57 21.76 7.00
N GLU A 14 1.52 21.61 7.91
CA GLU A 14 2.33 20.40 7.99
C GLU A 14 1.46 19.19 8.30
N SER A 15 0.53 19.36 9.20
CA SER A 15 -0.34 18.28 9.57
C SER A 15 -1.21 17.82 8.42
N LYS A 16 -1.74 18.77 7.66
CA LYS A 16 -2.57 18.43 6.52
C LYS A 16 -1.76 17.79 5.42
N LEU A 17 -0.54 18.27 5.21
CA LEU A 17 0.32 17.72 4.22
C LEU A 17 0.71 16.29 4.57
N ASP A 18 1.05 16.06 5.82
CA ASP A 18 1.40 14.72 6.28
C ASP A 18 0.25 13.75 6.10
N ALA A 19 -0.96 14.20 6.40
CA ALA A 19 -2.12 13.36 6.25
C ALA A 19 -2.36 13.02 4.79
N LEU A 20 -2.18 13.98 3.91
CA LEU A 20 -2.35 13.75 2.49
C LEU A 20 -1.32 12.79 1.96
N VAL A 21 -0.08 12.96 2.37
CA VAL A 21 0.98 12.06 1.94
C VAL A 21 0.69 10.64 2.41
N ARG A 22 0.27 10.52 3.66
CA ARG A 22 -0.03 9.19 4.21
C ARG A 22 -1.16 8.51 3.42
N VAL A 23 -2.20 9.25 3.12
CA VAL A 23 -3.32 8.71 2.38
C VAL A 23 -2.89 8.27 0.99
N LYS A 24 -2.08 9.08 0.34
CA LYS A 24 -1.62 8.74 -0.99
C LYS A 24 -0.71 7.53 -0.99
N VAL A 25 0.17 7.44 -0.03
CA VAL A 25 1.07 6.30 0.08
C VAL A 25 0.24 5.05 0.33
N GLU A 26 -0.72 5.14 1.22
CA GLU A 26 -1.58 4.02 1.55
C GLU A 26 -2.36 3.54 0.33
N GLN A 27 -2.95 4.46 -0.41
CA GLN A 27 -3.70 4.13 -1.60
C GLN A 27 -2.82 3.49 -2.65
N THR A 28 -1.63 4.02 -2.82
CA THR A 28 -0.72 3.52 -3.82
C THR A 28 -0.26 2.11 -3.48
N ILE A 29 0.12 1.88 -2.23
CA ILE A 29 0.57 0.57 -1.84
C ILE A 29 -0.56 -0.45 -1.94
N ASN A 30 -1.74 -0.07 -1.53
CA ASN A 30 -2.89 -0.98 -1.62
C ASN A 30 -3.20 -1.33 -3.08
N ALA A 31 -3.08 -0.38 -3.97
CA ALA A 31 -3.30 -0.64 -5.40
C ALA A 31 -2.23 -1.58 -5.95
N MET A 32 -1.01 -1.40 -5.51
CA MET A 32 0.07 -2.25 -5.97
C MET A 32 -0.06 -3.67 -5.42
N LEU A 33 -0.55 -3.80 -4.20
CA LEU A 33 -0.79 -5.11 -3.63
C LEU A 33 -1.86 -5.86 -4.41
N ASP A 34 -2.90 -5.16 -4.79
CA ASP A 34 -3.97 -5.76 -5.58
C ASP A 34 -3.45 -6.17 -6.96
N ALA A 35 -2.63 -5.35 -7.56
CA ALA A 35 -2.07 -5.66 -8.87
C ALA A 35 -1.15 -6.88 -8.78
N GLU A 36 -0.41 -6.97 -7.71
CA GLU A 36 0.47 -8.10 -7.48
C GLU A 36 -0.33 -9.40 -7.37
N ALA A 37 -1.40 -9.34 -6.59
CA ALA A 37 -2.24 -10.50 -6.41
C ALA A 37 -2.92 -10.91 -7.72
N ASP A 38 -3.33 -9.94 -8.50
CA ASP A 38 -3.96 -10.22 -9.79
C ASP A 38 -2.99 -10.88 -10.74
N GLU A 39 -1.75 -10.48 -10.70
CA GLU A 39 -0.75 -11.07 -11.55
C GLU A 39 -0.54 -12.53 -11.19
N ILE A 40 -0.47 -12.84 -9.92
CA ILE A 40 -0.25 -14.20 -9.48
C ILE A 40 -1.44 -15.07 -9.84
N THR A 41 -2.65 -14.61 -9.57
CA THR A 41 -3.82 -15.41 -9.84
C THR A 41 -4.09 -15.51 -11.33
N GLY A 42 -3.75 -14.47 -12.09
CA GLY A 42 -3.90 -14.49 -13.53
C GLY A 42 -2.98 -15.50 -14.17
N ALA A 43 -1.75 -15.55 -13.71
CA ALA A 43 -0.80 -16.49 -14.24
C ALA A 43 -1.26 -17.92 -13.96
N ALA A 44 -1.74 -18.16 -12.75
CA ALA A 44 -2.21 -19.49 -12.40
C ALA A 44 -3.42 -19.89 -13.26
N ARG A 45 -4.27 -18.94 -13.56
CA ARG A 45 -5.43 -19.21 -14.37
C ARG A 45 -5.03 -19.63 -15.79
N TYR A 46 -4.03 -18.97 -16.34
CA TYR A 46 -3.58 -19.28 -17.65
C TYR A 46 -2.82 -20.61 -17.72
N GLU A 47 -2.23 -21.00 -16.64
CA GLU A 47 -1.55 -22.24 -16.65
C GLU A 47 -2.45 -23.44 -16.70
N ARG A 48 -3.63 -23.32 -16.18
CA ARG A 48 -4.57 -24.36 -16.27
C ARG A 48 -4.12 -25.70 -15.83
N LYS A 49 -3.37 -25.80 -14.81
CA LYS A 49 -2.97 -27.07 -14.30
C LYS A 49 -4.11 -27.65 -13.57
N GLU A 50 -4.34 -28.92 -13.72
CA GLU A 50 -5.47 -29.47 -13.17
C GLU A 50 -5.48 -29.38 -11.73
N GLY A 51 -6.52 -29.00 -11.14
CA GLY A 51 -6.78 -28.96 -9.77
C GLY A 51 -6.11 -27.88 -9.00
N ARG A 52 -5.32 -27.09 -9.63
CA ARG A 52 -4.64 -26.09 -8.94
C ARG A 52 -4.91 -24.77 -9.49
N LYS A 53 -5.66 -23.98 -8.82
CA LYS A 53 -5.92 -22.67 -9.24
C LYS A 53 -5.73 -21.75 -8.10
N ALA A 54 -4.97 -20.70 -8.27
CA ALA A 54 -4.83 -19.67 -7.27
C ALA A 54 -5.96 -18.70 -7.45
N TYR A 55 -6.57 -18.28 -6.39
CA TYR A 55 -7.63 -17.29 -6.47
C TYR A 55 -7.66 -16.45 -5.23
N ARG A 56 -8.28 -15.31 -5.35
CA ARG A 56 -8.34 -14.36 -4.26
C ARG A 56 -9.43 -14.78 -3.29
N ALA A 57 -9.16 -14.64 -2.03
CA ALA A 57 -10.07 -15.03 -0.99
C ALA A 57 -10.23 -13.93 0.05
N GLY A 58 -10.41 -12.72 -0.41
CA GLY A 58 -10.60 -11.58 0.47
C GLY A 58 -9.31 -10.90 0.79
N HIS A 59 -9.31 -10.16 1.87
CA HIS A 59 -8.16 -9.39 2.30
C HIS A 59 -8.01 -9.53 3.81
N TYR A 60 -6.82 -9.24 4.29
CA TYR A 60 -6.66 -9.06 5.72
C TYR A 60 -5.95 -7.74 5.93
N GLU A 61 -6.09 -7.19 7.12
CA GLU A 61 -5.53 -5.89 7.39
C GLU A 61 -4.17 -6.02 8.03
N ARG A 62 -3.29 -5.14 7.66
CA ARG A 62 -1.96 -5.11 8.21
C ARG A 62 -1.56 -3.66 8.41
N THR A 63 -0.98 -3.35 9.54
CA THR A 63 -0.51 -2.00 9.82
C THR A 63 0.99 -1.96 9.60
N LEU A 64 1.43 -0.96 8.89
CA LEU A 64 2.84 -0.76 8.65
C LEU A 64 3.22 0.63 9.11
N THR A 65 4.19 0.73 9.98
CA THR A 65 4.65 2.02 10.46
C THR A 65 5.68 2.56 9.51
N ALA A 66 5.49 3.75 9.03
CA ALA A 66 6.37 4.38 8.07
C ALA A 66 6.64 5.79 8.50
N LYS A 67 7.50 6.48 7.80
CA LYS A 67 7.79 7.85 8.09
C LYS A 67 6.57 8.72 7.98
N ALA A 68 5.71 8.42 7.07
CA ALA A 68 4.49 9.18 6.89
C ALA A 68 3.45 8.87 7.96
N GLY A 69 3.70 7.89 8.81
CA GLY A 69 2.78 7.51 9.87
C GLY A 69 2.38 6.06 9.71
N ARG A 70 1.30 5.70 10.35
CA ARG A 70 0.83 4.34 10.27
C ARG A 70 0.00 4.15 9.03
N LEU A 71 0.33 3.14 8.26
CA LEU A 71 -0.38 2.82 7.05
C LEU A 71 -1.25 1.61 7.30
N GLU A 72 -2.50 1.70 6.89
CA GLU A 72 -3.41 0.57 7.02
C GLU A 72 -3.50 -0.11 5.68
N LEU A 73 -2.92 -1.27 5.58
CA LEU A 73 -2.85 -1.96 4.32
C LEU A 73 -3.88 -3.08 4.27
N ARG A 74 -4.42 -3.28 3.10
CA ARG A 74 -5.35 -4.38 2.85
C ARG A 74 -4.65 -5.37 1.97
N VAL A 75 -4.16 -6.43 2.59
CA VAL A 75 -3.33 -7.40 1.89
C VAL A 75 -4.21 -8.50 1.33
N PRO A 76 -4.14 -8.76 0.04
CA PRO A 76 -4.98 -9.80 -0.53
C PRO A 76 -4.64 -11.17 0.04
N LYS A 77 -5.64 -11.96 0.29
CA LYS A 77 -5.47 -13.34 0.68
C LYS A 77 -5.60 -14.18 -0.56
N LEU A 78 -4.69 -15.11 -0.73
CA LEU A 78 -4.74 -16.01 -1.86
C LEU A 78 -4.87 -17.44 -1.38
N LYS A 79 -5.60 -18.22 -2.12
CA LYS A 79 -5.68 -19.64 -1.90
C LYS A 79 -5.09 -20.31 -3.11
N GLY A 80 -4.37 -21.38 -2.91
CA GLY A 80 -3.72 -22.09 -3.99
C GLY A 80 -2.36 -21.56 -4.35
N ALA A 81 -1.89 -20.52 -3.65
CA ALA A 81 -0.56 -19.97 -3.88
C ALA A 81 -0.12 -19.24 -2.65
N VAL A 82 1.16 -19.14 -2.47
CA VAL A 82 1.72 -18.37 -1.38
C VAL A 82 1.88 -16.94 -1.86
N PHE A 83 1.44 -15.99 -1.08
CA PHE A 83 1.56 -14.59 -1.45
C PHE A 83 2.50 -13.89 -0.49
N GLU A 84 3.67 -13.58 -0.97
CA GLU A 84 4.62 -12.80 -0.23
C GLU A 84 4.83 -11.54 -1.03
N SER A 85 4.43 -10.43 -0.52
CA SER A 85 4.43 -9.21 -1.30
C SER A 85 5.81 -8.62 -1.44
N ALA A 86 6.24 -8.44 -2.67
CA ALA A 86 7.47 -7.74 -2.96
C ALA A 86 7.28 -6.25 -2.75
N VAL A 87 6.07 -5.77 -2.86
CA VAL A 87 5.78 -4.35 -2.69
C VAL A 87 6.06 -3.92 -1.25
N ILE A 88 5.58 -4.69 -0.29
CA ILE A 88 5.80 -4.34 1.10
C ILE A 88 7.27 -4.39 1.45
N GLU A 89 7.95 -5.40 0.97
CA GLU A 89 9.37 -5.53 1.23
C GLU A 89 10.16 -4.39 0.63
N ARG A 90 9.83 -3.98 -0.57
CA ARG A 90 10.55 -2.90 -1.21
C ARG A 90 10.27 -1.58 -0.53
N TYR A 91 9.04 -1.38 -0.08
CA TYR A 91 8.72 -0.15 0.61
C TYR A 91 9.46 -0.08 1.94
N ARG A 92 9.53 -1.17 2.66
CA ARG A 92 10.24 -1.18 3.93
C ARG A 92 11.72 -0.92 3.72
N ARG A 93 12.30 -1.47 2.69
CA ARG A 93 13.69 -1.30 2.40
C ARG A 93 13.99 0.15 2.03
N ARG A 94 13.11 0.76 1.27
CA ARG A 94 13.27 2.13 0.90
C ARG A 94 13.22 3.04 2.10
N GLU A 95 12.34 2.78 3.03
CA GLU A 95 12.25 3.55 4.24
C GLU A 95 13.50 3.43 5.09
N SER A 96 14.03 2.28 5.18
CA SER A 96 15.23 2.05 5.91
C SER A 96 16.39 2.77 5.29
N SER A 97 16.50 2.76 4.00
CA SER A 97 17.56 3.42 3.28
C SER A 97 17.54 4.89 3.51
N VAL A 98 16.39 5.46 3.57
CA VAL A 98 16.27 6.89 3.77
C VAL A 98 16.76 7.27 5.14
N GLU A 99 16.66 6.41 6.09
CA GLU A 99 17.07 6.71 7.39
C GLU A 99 18.53 6.75 7.59
N GLU A 100 19.28 6.26 6.69
CA GLU A 100 20.66 6.29 6.82
C GLU A 100 21.21 7.60 6.66
#